data_799a0737ac1c3c6fb9a831d68116f327
#
_entry.id   799a0737ac1c3c6fb9a831d68116f327
#
_cell.length_a   1.000
_cell.length_b   1.000
_cell.length_c   1.000
_cell.angle_alpha   90.00
_cell.angle_beta   90.00
_cell.angle_gamma   90.00
#
_symmetry.space_group_name_H-M   'P 1'
#
loop_
_entity.id
_entity.type
_entity.pdbx_description
1 polymer ?
#
loop_
_entity_poly.entity_id
_entity_poly.type
_entity_poly.pdbx_seq_one_letter_code
_entity_poly.pdbx_strand_id
1 'polypeptide(L)'
;MRDLIQVICENLDRTIEVEMGTSLLDIQRQYLPKGPHPYLAAYVNNRIKELNYKVYTPITVRYIDATHFEGIRVYERTASFILQRAVRELYPEHKFYIRHSMLRGFYCEIEGRDGISAREAEAIRTRMEELVDAAIPIIRSRVRSIDAAMEFTRLGFDDKTELLNTRPRLYSTLYSLGDMKGYFYGALAPSTDYIRLFDIRPYYNGFYVVLPGRSHPDALKPLVAQDKLFDIFHQYKEWVDIMGVPTVGRLNAKVLAGDASELIKIAEAFHEKRLARIADTIAAANRSQGTRMVLISGPSSSGKTTSAKRLGIQLRILGLNPVLISLDDYFVDRDKTPRDADGEYDYEALEAIDLRLFNDHLQRLFAGESLPVPRYDFITGKRQWHDNPLRLDDRSVLIVEGIHGLNPRLTPSIPDHMKFKIYISCFTSVSMDNLSRIATTDNRLLRRMVRDNATRGHNAQATLARWESVRRGEEKHIFPYQENADVMFNSSLFYEISVLRPYAERILCEVPDTVPEYGEAKRLLKFLDNFIPIDPAEIPPTSLLREFIGGSSFRY
;
A
#
# COMPACT_ATOMS: atom_id res chain seq x y z
N MET A 1 -15.22 -41.84 -24.92
CA MET A 1 -16.05 -40.66 -24.57
C MET A 1 -15.09 -39.59 -24.13
N ARG A 2 -15.18 -38.37 -24.66
CA ARG A 2 -14.41 -37.25 -24.16
C ARG A 2 -15.10 -36.80 -22.88
N ASP A 3 -14.36 -36.71 -21.78
CA ASP A 3 -14.92 -36.26 -20.50
C ASP A 3 -15.15 -34.74 -20.58
N LEU A 4 -16.42 -34.35 -20.76
CA LEU A 4 -16.84 -32.95 -20.80
C LEU A 4 -17.07 -32.43 -19.38
N ILE A 5 -16.67 -31.21 -19.14
CA ILE A 5 -16.79 -30.51 -17.87
C ILE A 5 -17.63 -29.26 -18.07
N GLN A 6 -18.54 -29.01 -17.14
CA GLN A 6 -19.35 -27.79 -17.11
C GLN A 6 -18.57 -26.64 -16.50
N VAL A 7 -18.54 -25.49 -17.20
CA VAL A 7 -17.94 -24.24 -16.78
C VAL A 7 -18.99 -23.14 -16.81
N ILE A 8 -19.36 -22.62 -15.65
CA ILE A 8 -20.21 -21.42 -15.53
C ILE A 8 -19.34 -20.22 -15.82
N CYS A 9 -19.54 -19.56 -16.96
CA CYS A 9 -18.77 -18.39 -17.37
C CYS A 9 -19.54 -17.10 -17.08
N GLU A 10 -19.17 -16.39 -15.99
CA GLU A 10 -19.86 -15.16 -15.58
C GLU A 10 -19.79 -14.05 -16.63
N ASN A 11 -18.68 -13.94 -17.40
CA ASN A 11 -18.56 -12.96 -18.47
C ASN A 11 -19.54 -13.17 -19.63
N LEU A 12 -20.12 -14.36 -19.76
CA LEU A 12 -21.07 -14.74 -20.82
C LEU A 12 -22.47 -14.96 -20.29
N ASP A 13 -22.65 -14.95 -18.97
CA ASP A 13 -23.90 -15.29 -18.27
C ASP A 13 -24.47 -16.64 -18.72
N ARG A 14 -23.60 -17.65 -18.93
CA ARG A 14 -24.01 -18.98 -19.37
C ARG A 14 -23.04 -20.08 -18.94
N THR A 15 -23.55 -21.31 -18.92
CA THR A 15 -22.75 -22.52 -18.78
C THR A 15 -22.27 -23.01 -20.14
N ILE A 16 -21.00 -23.38 -20.24
CA ILE A 16 -20.36 -23.98 -21.42
C ILE A 16 -19.80 -25.36 -21.05
N GLU A 17 -19.68 -26.24 -22.04
CA GLU A 17 -19.03 -27.53 -21.88
C GLU A 17 -17.67 -27.52 -22.57
N VAL A 18 -16.64 -27.98 -21.86
CA VAL A 18 -15.25 -28.06 -22.34
C VAL A 18 -14.66 -29.43 -22.05
N GLU A 19 -13.66 -29.84 -22.84
CA GLU A 19 -12.92 -31.09 -22.57
C GLU A 19 -12.09 -30.96 -21.30
N MET A 20 -11.98 -32.03 -20.52
CA MET A 20 -11.11 -32.12 -19.34
C MET A 20 -9.67 -31.77 -19.73
N GLY A 21 -9.03 -30.90 -18.95
CA GLY A 21 -7.66 -30.42 -19.20
C GLY A 21 -7.55 -29.21 -20.14
N THR A 22 -8.69 -28.68 -20.64
CA THR A 22 -8.70 -27.41 -21.41
C THR A 22 -8.21 -26.27 -20.52
N SER A 23 -7.35 -25.40 -21.05
CA SER A 23 -6.85 -24.23 -20.30
C SER A 23 -7.90 -23.10 -20.30
N LEU A 24 -7.83 -22.21 -19.28
CA LEU A 24 -8.64 -20.98 -19.27
C LEU A 24 -8.35 -20.11 -20.49
N LEU A 25 -7.12 -20.11 -21.00
CA LEU A 25 -6.73 -19.40 -22.21
C LEU A 25 -7.46 -19.93 -23.45
N ASP A 26 -7.55 -21.25 -23.59
CA ASP A 26 -8.25 -21.86 -24.72
C ASP A 26 -9.75 -21.62 -24.62
N ILE A 27 -10.33 -21.72 -23.44
CA ILE A 27 -11.74 -21.35 -23.17
C ILE A 27 -11.99 -19.88 -23.56
N GLN A 28 -11.11 -18.98 -23.13
CA GLN A 28 -11.21 -17.55 -23.45
C GLN A 28 -11.17 -17.31 -24.97
N ARG A 29 -10.25 -17.95 -25.68
CA ARG A 29 -10.08 -17.80 -27.14
C ARG A 29 -11.26 -18.34 -27.93
N GLN A 30 -11.86 -19.43 -27.43
CA GLN A 30 -12.94 -20.13 -28.13
C GLN A 30 -14.32 -19.47 -27.88
N TYR A 31 -14.57 -18.99 -26.67
CA TYR A 31 -15.94 -18.64 -26.26
C TYR A 31 -16.13 -17.15 -25.96
N LEU A 32 -15.08 -16.43 -25.52
CA LEU A 32 -15.24 -15.03 -25.14
C LEU A 32 -15.01 -14.08 -26.33
N PRO A 33 -15.82 -13.03 -26.45
CA PRO A 33 -15.55 -11.98 -27.44
C PRO A 33 -14.23 -11.28 -27.12
N LYS A 34 -13.58 -10.74 -28.14
CA LYS A 34 -12.44 -9.84 -27.94
C LYS A 34 -12.96 -8.56 -27.29
N GLY A 35 -12.61 -8.36 -26.05
CA GLY A 35 -12.88 -7.11 -25.33
C GLY A 35 -11.96 -5.96 -25.77
N PRO A 36 -12.18 -4.76 -25.27
CA PRO A 36 -11.31 -3.60 -25.52
C PRO A 36 -9.89 -3.84 -24.97
N HIS A 37 -9.76 -4.64 -23.91
CA HIS A 37 -8.49 -4.98 -23.27
C HIS A 37 -8.31 -6.50 -23.21
N PRO A 38 -7.06 -7.01 -23.30
CA PRO A 38 -6.78 -8.44 -23.17
C PRO A 38 -7.08 -8.90 -21.74
N TYR A 39 -7.70 -10.07 -21.61
CA TYR A 39 -7.84 -10.72 -20.31
C TYR A 39 -6.48 -11.18 -19.81
N LEU A 40 -6.15 -10.88 -18.56
CA LEU A 40 -4.84 -11.14 -17.96
C LEU A 40 -4.84 -12.35 -17.02
N ALA A 41 -5.98 -12.62 -16.40
CA ALA A 41 -6.18 -13.71 -15.45
C ALA A 41 -7.69 -14.03 -15.34
N ALA A 42 -8.03 -15.02 -14.53
CA ALA A 42 -9.43 -15.29 -14.21
C ALA A 42 -9.59 -15.68 -12.73
N TYR A 43 -10.74 -15.36 -12.15
CA TYR A 43 -11.21 -16.00 -10.93
C TYR A 43 -11.81 -17.36 -11.27
N VAL A 44 -11.38 -18.37 -10.56
CA VAL A 44 -11.94 -19.73 -10.57
C VAL A 44 -12.44 -20.04 -9.16
N ASN A 45 -13.75 -20.16 -8.98
CA ASN A 45 -14.36 -20.34 -7.67
C ASN A 45 -13.79 -19.32 -6.65
N ASN A 46 -13.87 -18.03 -6.97
CA ASN A 46 -13.35 -16.90 -6.19
C ASN A 46 -11.83 -16.89 -5.94
N ARG A 47 -11.03 -17.70 -6.65
CA ARG A 47 -9.55 -17.71 -6.54
C ARG A 47 -8.91 -17.27 -7.84
N ILE A 48 -8.00 -16.31 -7.77
CA ILE A 48 -7.25 -15.87 -8.95
C ILE A 48 -6.37 -16.99 -9.51
N LYS A 49 -6.43 -17.19 -10.83
CA LYS A 49 -5.65 -18.17 -11.59
C LYS A 49 -5.06 -17.51 -12.83
N GLU A 50 -3.88 -18.00 -13.22
CA GLU A 50 -3.28 -17.70 -14.51
C GLU A 50 -4.13 -18.30 -15.64
N LEU A 51 -4.13 -17.71 -16.83
CA LEU A 51 -4.89 -18.21 -17.97
C LEU A 51 -4.41 -19.60 -18.46
N ASN A 52 -3.19 -20.00 -18.14
CA ASN A 52 -2.67 -21.34 -18.41
C ASN A 52 -3.19 -22.44 -17.45
N TYR A 53 -4.04 -22.07 -16.47
CA TYR A 53 -4.65 -23.04 -15.56
C TYR A 53 -5.58 -23.98 -16.32
N LYS A 54 -5.42 -25.30 -16.11
CA LYS A 54 -6.21 -26.35 -16.73
C LYS A 54 -7.40 -26.75 -15.87
N VAL A 55 -8.56 -26.92 -16.50
CA VAL A 55 -9.82 -27.28 -15.85
C VAL A 55 -9.99 -28.80 -15.83
N TYR A 56 -10.22 -29.36 -14.63
CA TYR A 56 -10.43 -30.81 -14.43
C TYR A 56 -11.73 -31.14 -13.69
N THR A 57 -12.45 -30.16 -13.20
CA THR A 57 -13.69 -30.28 -12.44
C THR A 57 -14.65 -29.16 -12.83
N PRO A 58 -15.95 -29.27 -12.59
CA PRO A 58 -16.88 -28.16 -12.77
C PRO A 58 -16.43 -26.93 -11.98
N ILE A 59 -16.47 -25.75 -12.61
CA ILE A 59 -16.02 -24.47 -12.03
C ILE A 59 -16.92 -23.31 -12.43
N THR A 60 -16.90 -22.27 -11.62
CA THR A 60 -17.34 -20.92 -12.02
C THR A 60 -16.09 -20.10 -12.38
N VAL A 61 -16.11 -19.42 -13.53
CA VAL A 61 -15.00 -18.61 -14.03
C VAL A 61 -15.44 -17.19 -14.36
N ARG A 62 -14.62 -16.21 -13.94
CA ARG A 62 -14.76 -14.81 -14.32
C ARG A 62 -13.39 -14.28 -14.78
N TYR A 63 -13.30 -13.94 -16.05
CA TYR A 63 -12.08 -13.35 -16.65
C TYR A 63 -11.96 -11.89 -16.31
N ILE A 64 -10.74 -11.44 -16.09
CA ILE A 64 -10.41 -10.06 -15.71
C ILE A 64 -9.28 -9.49 -16.58
N ASP A 65 -9.40 -8.22 -16.92
CA ASP A 65 -8.41 -7.43 -17.65
C ASP A 65 -7.77 -6.35 -16.77
N ALA A 66 -7.03 -5.41 -17.36
CA ALA A 66 -6.32 -4.34 -16.64
C ALA A 66 -7.24 -3.29 -15.98
N THR A 67 -8.55 -3.27 -16.29
CA THR A 67 -9.53 -2.41 -15.60
C THR A 67 -9.89 -2.94 -14.21
N HIS A 68 -9.66 -4.23 -13.97
CA HIS A 68 -9.88 -4.86 -12.69
C HIS A 68 -8.67 -4.69 -11.76
N PHE A 69 -8.91 -4.55 -10.46
CA PHE A 69 -7.87 -4.35 -9.43
C PHE A 69 -6.77 -5.44 -9.44
N GLU A 70 -7.15 -6.72 -9.51
CA GLU A 70 -6.16 -7.80 -9.65
C GLU A 70 -5.55 -7.89 -11.06
N GLY A 71 -6.30 -7.53 -12.10
CA GLY A 71 -5.78 -7.52 -13.46
C GLY A 71 -4.63 -6.56 -13.63
N ILE A 72 -4.74 -5.32 -13.13
CA ILE A 72 -3.62 -4.36 -13.20
C ILE A 72 -2.40 -4.84 -12.38
N ARG A 73 -2.60 -5.54 -11.26
CA ARG A 73 -1.49 -6.16 -10.51
C ARG A 73 -0.82 -7.30 -11.29
N VAL A 74 -1.58 -8.09 -12.07
CA VAL A 74 -1.00 -9.09 -12.99
C VAL A 74 -0.14 -8.40 -14.04
N TYR A 75 -0.63 -7.29 -14.61
CA TYR A 75 0.10 -6.47 -15.58
C TYR A 75 1.42 -5.97 -14.98
N GLU A 76 1.38 -5.32 -13.82
CA GLU A 76 2.56 -4.78 -13.13
C GLU A 76 3.60 -5.87 -12.81
N ARG A 77 3.16 -7.02 -12.28
CA ARG A 77 4.07 -8.15 -11.98
C ARG A 77 4.71 -8.73 -13.24
N THR A 78 3.94 -8.84 -14.32
CA THR A 78 4.47 -9.35 -15.59
C THR A 78 5.44 -8.37 -16.20
N ALA A 79 5.13 -7.06 -16.22
CA ALA A 79 6.03 -6.01 -16.67
C ALA A 79 7.34 -5.99 -15.87
N SER A 80 7.26 -6.16 -14.53
CA SER A 80 8.45 -6.25 -13.69
C SER A 80 9.33 -7.46 -14.03
N PHE A 81 8.74 -8.60 -14.39
CA PHE A 81 9.50 -9.79 -14.78
C PHE A 81 10.20 -9.62 -16.12
N ILE A 82 9.54 -8.99 -17.09
CA ILE A 82 10.14 -8.63 -18.39
C ILE A 82 11.28 -7.64 -18.20
N LEU A 83 11.07 -6.60 -17.38
CA LEU A 83 12.10 -5.62 -17.03
C LEU A 83 13.33 -6.26 -16.40
N GLN A 84 13.13 -7.17 -15.42
CA GLN A 84 14.23 -7.89 -14.76
C GLN A 84 15.08 -8.63 -15.79
N ARG A 85 14.46 -9.27 -16.79
CA ARG A 85 15.17 -9.96 -17.85
C ARG A 85 15.93 -8.97 -18.74
N ALA A 86 15.28 -7.90 -19.18
CA ALA A 86 15.91 -6.88 -20.03
C ALA A 86 17.14 -6.23 -19.35
N VAL A 87 17.00 -5.83 -18.08
CA VAL A 87 18.11 -5.22 -17.33
C VAL A 87 19.24 -6.22 -17.10
N ARG A 88 18.94 -7.48 -16.75
CA ARG A 88 19.96 -8.50 -16.55
C ARG A 88 20.76 -8.82 -17.84
N GLU A 89 20.12 -8.80 -19.00
CA GLU A 89 20.77 -9.01 -20.28
C GLU A 89 21.66 -7.83 -20.68
N LEU A 90 21.26 -6.59 -20.35
CA LEU A 90 22.03 -5.37 -20.65
C LEU A 90 23.13 -5.07 -19.61
N TYR A 91 22.92 -5.46 -18.36
CA TYR A 91 23.80 -5.15 -17.22
C TYR A 91 24.08 -6.41 -16.37
N PRO A 92 24.67 -7.48 -16.92
CA PRO A 92 24.81 -8.78 -16.26
C PRO A 92 25.66 -8.75 -14.99
N GLU A 93 26.60 -7.80 -14.88
CA GLU A 93 27.51 -7.67 -13.73
C GLU A 93 26.94 -6.83 -12.59
N HIS A 94 25.74 -6.25 -12.76
CA HIS A 94 25.14 -5.36 -11.77
C HIS A 94 23.90 -5.98 -11.14
N LYS A 95 23.73 -5.77 -9.82
CA LYS A 95 22.45 -6.07 -9.18
C LYS A 95 21.42 -5.01 -9.56
N PHE A 96 20.19 -5.46 -9.72
CA PHE A 96 19.04 -4.64 -10.07
C PHE A 96 18.02 -4.65 -8.95
N TYR A 97 17.44 -3.49 -8.66
CA TYR A 97 16.48 -3.28 -7.58
C TYR A 97 15.23 -2.61 -8.09
N ILE A 98 14.06 -3.15 -7.70
CA ILE A 98 12.77 -2.46 -7.79
C ILE A 98 12.44 -1.95 -6.40
N ARG A 99 12.44 -0.62 -6.20
CA ARG A 99 12.38 0.00 -4.88
C ARG A 99 10.95 0.29 -4.42
N HIS A 100 10.33 1.32 -4.95
CA HIS A 100 9.02 1.78 -4.50
C HIS A 100 8.16 2.23 -5.67
N SER A 101 6.86 2.39 -5.41
CA SER A 101 5.90 2.96 -6.35
C SER A 101 5.46 4.32 -5.82
N MET A 102 5.60 5.37 -6.61
CA MET A 102 5.16 6.72 -6.25
C MET A 102 3.87 7.10 -6.97
N LEU A 103 3.79 6.86 -8.26
CA LEU A 103 2.63 7.13 -9.10
C LEU A 103 2.07 5.80 -9.66
N ARG A 104 2.19 5.60 -10.96
CA ARG A 104 1.79 4.37 -11.64
C ARG A 104 3.03 3.75 -12.27
N GLY A 105 3.51 2.68 -11.67
CA GLY A 105 4.78 2.07 -12.01
C GLY A 105 5.71 1.98 -10.83
N PHE A 106 7.01 1.93 -11.06
CA PHE A 106 7.99 1.75 -9.99
C PHE A 106 9.33 2.39 -10.30
N TYR A 107 9.98 2.88 -9.27
CA TYR A 107 11.34 3.37 -9.27
C TYR A 107 12.32 2.21 -9.17
N CYS A 108 13.38 2.26 -9.98
CA CYS A 108 14.39 1.21 -10.11
C CYS A 108 15.79 1.77 -9.99
N GLU A 109 16.71 0.94 -9.48
CA GLU A 109 18.14 1.26 -9.35
C GLU A 109 19.00 0.10 -9.90
N ILE A 110 20.14 0.45 -10.49
CA ILE A 110 21.20 -0.50 -10.86
C ILE A 110 22.38 -0.25 -9.93
N GLU A 111 22.85 -1.27 -9.20
CA GLU A 111 23.90 -1.16 -8.20
C GLU A 111 25.20 -0.58 -8.79
N GLY A 112 25.81 0.34 -8.04
CA GLY A 112 27.07 0.96 -8.45
C GLY A 112 26.96 2.01 -9.57
N ARG A 113 25.71 2.42 -9.92
CA ARG A 113 25.46 3.47 -10.92
C ARG A 113 24.71 4.64 -10.30
N ASP A 114 25.09 5.84 -10.67
CA ASP A 114 24.41 7.09 -10.27
C ASP A 114 23.44 7.51 -11.39
N GLY A 115 22.32 6.76 -11.50
CA GLY A 115 21.31 6.93 -12.53
C GLY A 115 21.61 6.25 -13.86
N ILE A 116 20.75 6.53 -14.83
CA ILE A 116 20.90 6.12 -16.22
C ILE A 116 20.70 7.30 -17.17
N SER A 117 21.39 7.31 -18.29
CA SER A 117 21.17 8.30 -19.35
C SER A 117 19.88 8.03 -20.14
N ALA A 118 19.41 9.01 -20.92
CA ALA A 118 18.28 8.84 -21.82
C ALA A 118 18.53 7.72 -22.86
N ARG A 119 19.78 7.55 -23.33
CA ARG A 119 20.15 6.47 -24.25
C ARG A 119 20.05 5.09 -23.59
N GLU A 120 20.42 4.96 -22.34
CA GLU A 120 20.30 3.71 -21.58
C GLU A 120 18.84 3.38 -21.26
N ALA A 121 18.04 4.39 -20.91
CA ALA A 121 16.60 4.23 -20.74
C ALA A 121 15.95 3.72 -22.03
N GLU A 122 16.32 4.28 -23.17
CA GLU A 122 15.87 3.83 -24.49
C GLU A 122 16.33 2.39 -24.78
N ALA A 123 17.56 2.02 -24.46
CA ALA A 123 18.07 0.65 -24.64
C ALA A 123 17.28 -0.36 -23.80
N ILE A 124 16.95 -0.03 -22.54
CA ILE A 124 16.12 -0.89 -21.69
C ILE A 124 14.70 -1.02 -22.27
N ARG A 125 14.11 0.10 -22.72
CA ARG A 125 12.78 0.12 -23.34
C ARG A 125 12.74 -0.77 -24.58
N THR A 126 13.68 -0.56 -25.51
CA THR A 126 13.79 -1.35 -26.74
C THR A 126 13.96 -2.84 -26.43
N ARG A 127 14.81 -3.19 -25.43
CA ARG A 127 14.99 -4.59 -25.07
C ARG A 127 13.71 -5.21 -24.49
N MET A 128 12.95 -4.46 -23.70
CA MET A 128 11.63 -4.92 -23.22
C MET A 128 10.65 -5.11 -24.39
N GLU A 129 10.62 -4.19 -25.37
CA GLU A 129 9.77 -4.29 -26.56
C GLU A 129 10.11 -5.56 -27.38
N GLU A 130 11.39 -5.86 -27.60
CA GLU A 130 11.84 -7.09 -28.26
C GLU A 130 11.36 -8.36 -27.53
N LEU A 131 11.44 -8.37 -26.17
CA LEU A 131 10.95 -9.49 -25.37
C LEU A 131 9.42 -9.62 -25.43
N VAL A 132 8.69 -8.52 -25.53
CA VAL A 132 7.24 -8.50 -25.71
C VAL A 132 6.85 -9.03 -27.07
N ASP A 133 7.51 -8.58 -28.14
CA ASP A 133 7.23 -8.99 -29.52
C ASP A 133 7.59 -10.48 -29.76
N ALA A 134 8.55 -11.00 -29.03
CA ALA A 134 8.90 -12.42 -29.05
C ALA A 134 7.82 -13.33 -28.43
N ALA A 135 6.79 -12.80 -27.79
CA ALA A 135 5.66 -13.52 -27.19
C ALA A 135 6.08 -14.73 -26.32
N ILE A 136 7.12 -14.55 -25.50
CA ILE A 136 7.74 -15.63 -24.72
C ILE A 136 6.76 -16.14 -23.66
N PRO A 137 6.46 -17.45 -23.61
CA PRO A 137 5.58 -18.02 -22.60
C PRO A 137 6.12 -17.86 -21.18
N ILE A 138 5.25 -17.51 -20.23
CA ILE A 138 5.56 -17.47 -18.81
C ILE A 138 5.02 -18.74 -18.17
N ILE A 139 5.92 -19.60 -17.71
CA ILE A 139 5.58 -20.94 -17.22
C ILE A 139 5.62 -20.95 -15.69
N ARG A 140 4.50 -21.30 -15.07
CA ARG A 140 4.38 -21.52 -13.64
C ARG A 140 4.73 -22.94 -13.26
N SER A 141 5.60 -23.12 -12.28
CA SER A 141 5.97 -24.42 -11.73
C SER A 141 5.84 -24.42 -10.20
N ARG A 142 5.53 -25.59 -9.62
CA ARG A 142 5.52 -25.80 -8.17
C ARG A 142 6.67 -26.75 -7.83
N VAL A 143 7.62 -26.28 -7.04
CA VAL A 143 8.83 -27.02 -6.67
C VAL A 143 9.00 -27.05 -5.15
N ARG A 144 9.83 -27.94 -4.61
CA ARG A 144 10.19 -27.88 -3.20
C ARG A 144 10.93 -26.58 -2.91
N SER A 145 10.68 -25.96 -1.75
CA SER A 145 11.30 -24.67 -1.41
C SER A 145 12.82 -24.76 -1.36
N ILE A 146 13.36 -25.89 -0.91
CA ILE A 146 14.80 -26.13 -0.87
C ILE A 146 15.41 -26.17 -2.28
N ASP A 147 14.74 -26.82 -3.25
CA ASP A 147 15.22 -26.86 -4.63
C ASP A 147 15.17 -25.48 -5.27
N ALA A 148 14.11 -24.70 -4.96
CA ALA A 148 13.99 -23.31 -5.38
C ALA A 148 15.12 -22.43 -4.81
N ALA A 149 15.45 -22.57 -3.54
CA ALA A 149 16.53 -21.85 -2.88
C ALA A 149 17.88 -22.18 -3.52
N MET A 150 18.17 -23.47 -3.77
CA MET A 150 19.38 -23.90 -4.46
C MET A 150 19.49 -23.30 -5.87
N GLU A 151 18.39 -23.28 -6.61
CA GLU A 151 18.36 -22.67 -7.97
C GLU A 151 18.63 -21.16 -7.90
N PHE A 152 18.05 -20.43 -6.95
CA PHE A 152 18.31 -19.00 -6.78
C PHE A 152 19.75 -18.72 -6.33
N THR A 153 20.33 -19.56 -5.47
CA THR A 153 21.76 -19.47 -5.12
C THR A 153 22.64 -19.61 -6.38
N ARG A 154 22.35 -20.61 -7.22
CA ARG A 154 23.07 -20.85 -8.50
C ARG A 154 22.95 -19.64 -9.45
N LEU A 155 21.83 -18.93 -9.42
CA LEU A 155 21.55 -17.76 -10.26
C LEU A 155 22.07 -16.44 -9.65
N GLY A 156 22.64 -16.46 -8.41
CA GLY A 156 23.14 -15.29 -7.70
C GLY A 156 22.05 -14.40 -7.07
N PHE A 157 20.87 -14.96 -6.78
CA PHE A 157 19.77 -14.25 -6.09
C PHE A 157 19.76 -14.59 -4.60
N ASP A 158 20.73 -14.06 -3.86
CA ASP A 158 20.92 -14.33 -2.43
C ASP A 158 19.71 -13.93 -1.58
N ASP A 159 19.08 -12.81 -1.91
CA ASP A 159 17.88 -12.28 -1.28
C ASP A 159 16.68 -13.23 -1.38
N LYS A 160 16.48 -13.86 -2.55
CA LYS A 160 15.44 -14.88 -2.75
C LYS A 160 15.78 -16.18 -2.01
N THR A 161 17.06 -16.56 -2.00
CA THR A 161 17.54 -17.71 -1.25
C THR A 161 17.28 -17.54 0.25
N GLU A 162 17.62 -16.40 0.83
CA GLU A 162 17.37 -16.09 2.24
C GLU A 162 15.87 -16.11 2.56
N LEU A 163 15.04 -15.49 1.71
CA LEU A 163 13.59 -15.50 1.89
C LEU A 163 13.04 -16.92 1.93
N LEU A 164 13.45 -17.78 0.99
CA LEU A 164 12.96 -19.16 0.92
C LEU A 164 13.44 -20.03 2.07
N ASN A 165 14.66 -19.83 2.56
CA ASN A 165 15.23 -20.57 3.67
C ASN A 165 14.64 -20.17 5.03
N THR A 166 14.13 -18.96 5.18
CA THR A 166 13.60 -18.45 6.45
C THR A 166 12.10 -18.66 6.63
N ARG A 167 11.36 -19.04 5.58
CA ARG A 167 9.92 -19.25 5.67
C ARG A 167 9.54 -20.73 5.81
N PRO A 168 8.52 -21.07 6.63
CA PRO A 168 8.13 -22.45 6.90
C PRO A 168 7.21 -23.03 5.79
N ARG A 169 7.69 -23.12 4.55
CA ARG A 169 6.92 -23.64 3.41
C ARG A 169 7.68 -24.74 2.68
N LEU A 170 7.08 -25.92 2.56
CA LEU A 170 7.67 -27.06 1.84
C LEU A 170 7.73 -26.83 0.32
N TYR A 171 6.77 -26.09 -0.24
CA TYR A 171 6.67 -25.86 -1.68
C TYR A 171 6.60 -24.37 -2.00
N SER A 172 7.25 -24.00 -3.09
CA SER A 172 7.28 -22.66 -3.66
C SER A 172 6.75 -22.68 -5.09
N THR A 173 6.14 -21.55 -5.51
CA THR A 173 5.77 -21.33 -6.90
C THR A 173 6.84 -20.50 -7.57
N LEU A 174 7.45 -21.02 -8.62
CA LEU A 174 8.39 -20.30 -9.48
C LEU A 174 7.75 -20.03 -10.84
N TYR A 175 8.16 -18.92 -11.43
CA TYR A 175 7.83 -18.58 -12.81
C TYR A 175 9.11 -18.58 -13.65
N SER A 176 9.01 -19.09 -14.89
CA SER A 176 10.10 -19.10 -15.86
C SER A 176 9.76 -18.19 -17.03
N LEU A 177 10.69 -17.34 -17.41
CA LEU A 177 10.67 -16.53 -18.62
C LEU A 177 11.92 -16.89 -19.44
N GLY A 178 11.79 -17.91 -20.30
CA GLY A 178 12.95 -18.57 -20.88
C GLY A 178 13.79 -19.26 -19.82
N ASP A 179 15.07 -18.95 -19.76
CA ASP A 179 16.04 -19.44 -18.76
C ASP A 179 15.97 -18.72 -17.42
N MET A 180 15.39 -17.54 -17.38
CA MET A 180 15.25 -16.76 -16.14
C MET A 180 14.17 -17.32 -15.24
N LYS A 181 14.45 -17.37 -13.93
CA LYS A 181 13.52 -17.77 -12.87
C LYS A 181 13.13 -16.56 -12.00
N GLY A 182 11.84 -16.50 -11.63
CA GLY A 182 11.29 -15.50 -10.72
C GLY A 182 10.41 -16.11 -9.65
N TYR A 183 10.34 -15.44 -8.50
CA TYR A 183 9.40 -15.75 -7.42
C TYR A 183 8.38 -14.61 -7.32
N PHE A 184 7.10 -14.94 -7.39
CA PHE A 184 6.00 -13.99 -7.23
C PHE A 184 4.89 -14.59 -6.38
N TYR A 185 4.28 -13.78 -5.50
CA TYR A 185 3.17 -14.23 -4.65
C TYR A 185 1.78 -14.00 -5.26
N GLY A 186 1.70 -13.57 -6.53
CA GLY A 186 0.48 -13.40 -7.33
C GLY A 186 0.58 -14.03 -8.71
N ALA A 187 -0.51 -14.02 -9.49
CA ALA A 187 -0.56 -14.49 -10.86
C ALA A 187 0.20 -13.56 -11.82
N LEU A 188 0.73 -14.13 -12.92
CA LEU A 188 1.31 -13.42 -14.06
C LEU A 188 0.47 -13.69 -15.32
N ALA A 189 0.63 -12.84 -16.35
CA ALA A 189 0.07 -13.07 -17.67
C ALA A 189 0.69 -14.34 -18.32
N PRO A 190 0.02 -14.95 -19.30
CA PRO A 190 0.49 -16.21 -19.90
C PRO A 190 1.76 -16.09 -20.73
N SER A 191 2.06 -14.91 -21.26
CA SER A 191 3.23 -14.62 -22.09
C SER A 191 3.57 -13.13 -22.07
N THR A 192 4.72 -12.75 -22.63
CA THR A 192 5.22 -11.38 -22.61
C THR A 192 4.42 -10.40 -23.47
N ASP A 193 3.78 -10.85 -24.54
CA ASP A 193 3.02 -10.03 -25.50
C ASP A 193 1.74 -9.40 -24.92
N TYR A 194 1.37 -9.76 -23.69
CA TYR A 194 0.30 -9.11 -22.95
C TYR A 194 0.68 -7.71 -22.40
N ILE A 195 1.99 -7.38 -22.36
CA ILE A 195 2.51 -6.13 -21.79
C ILE A 195 2.95 -5.19 -22.90
N ARG A 196 2.01 -4.42 -23.46
CA ARG A 196 2.29 -3.59 -24.64
C ARG A 196 2.50 -2.11 -24.32
N LEU A 197 2.11 -1.65 -23.15
CA LEU A 197 2.14 -0.23 -22.82
C LEU A 197 3.00 0.02 -21.58
N PHE A 198 4.19 0.56 -21.78
CA PHE A 198 5.13 0.96 -20.74
C PHE A 198 6.09 2.02 -21.29
N ASP A 199 6.77 2.73 -20.40
CA ASP A 199 7.85 3.66 -20.75
C ASP A 199 8.94 3.61 -19.68
N ILE A 200 10.19 3.91 -20.06
CA ILE A 200 11.36 3.94 -19.18
C ILE A 200 11.92 5.36 -19.20
N ARG A 201 12.03 5.98 -18.04
CA ARG A 201 12.53 7.37 -17.92
C ARG A 201 13.63 7.47 -16.89
N PRO A 202 14.75 8.16 -17.18
CA PRO A 202 15.70 8.55 -16.14
C PRO A 202 14.97 9.31 -15.01
N TYR A 203 15.31 8.98 -13.77
CA TYR A 203 14.68 9.62 -12.61
C TYR A 203 15.64 9.58 -11.42
N TYR A 204 16.09 10.77 -10.96
CA TYR A 204 17.12 10.91 -9.93
C TYR A 204 18.34 10.01 -10.19
N ASN A 205 18.81 9.28 -9.19
CA ASN A 205 19.92 8.33 -9.26
C ASN A 205 19.53 6.92 -9.77
N GLY A 206 18.41 6.80 -10.48
CA GLY A 206 17.91 5.55 -11.07
C GLY A 206 17.05 5.82 -12.29
N PHE A 207 15.98 5.06 -12.43
CA PHE A 207 14.98 5.25 -13.49
C PHE A 207 13.58 4.85 -13.02
N TYR A 208 12.59 5.38 -13.70
CA TYR A 208 11.20 5.10 -13.44
C TYR A 208 10.57 4.31 -14.59
N VAL A 209 9.89 3.22 -14.24
CA VAL A 209 9.05 2.46 -15.17
C VAL A 209 7.64 2.99 -15.07
N VAL A 210 7.15 3.63 -16.13
CA VAL A 210 5.78 4.14 -16.22
C VAL A 210 4.89 3.03 -16.76
N LEU A 211 3.80 2.75 -16.07
CA LEU A 211 2.81 1.75 -16.46
C LEU A 211 1.41 2.38 -16.56
N PRO A 212 0.49 1.77 -17.33
CA PRO A 212 -0.89 2.21 -17.40
C PRO A 212 -1.57 2.05 -16.04
N GLY A 213 -2.64 2.77 -15.85
CA GLY A 213 -3.46 2.62 -14.67
C GLY A 213 -4.81 2.02 -14.97
N ARG A 214 -5.44 1.45 -13.94
CA ARG A 214 -6.73 0.78 -14.03
C ARG A 214 -7.84 1.62 -14.70
N SER A 215 -7.92 2.91 -14.36
CA SER A 215 -8.92 3.82 -14.94
C SER A 215 -8.63 4.24 -16.38
N HIS A 216 -7.40 4.06 -16.87
CA HIS A 216 -6.97 4.39 -18.22
C HIS A 216 -5.90 3.36 -18.64
N PRO A 217 -6.31 2.11 -18.93
CA PRO A 217 -5.36 1.05 -19.25
C PRO A 217 -4.71 1.20 -20.63
N ASP A 218 -5.23 2.09 -21.49
CA ASP A 218 -4.73 2.37 -22.83
C ASP A 218 -3.80 3.59 -22.89
N ALA A 219 -3.51 4.23 -21.76
CA ALA A 219 -2.72 5.45 -21.76
C ALA A 219 -1.71 5.49 -20.62
N LEU A 220 -0.50 5.97 -20.92
CA LEU A 220 0.48 6.34 -19.92
C LEU A 220 0.24 7.78 -19.47
N LYS A 221 0.19 8.01 -18.16
CA LYS A 221 0.16 9.37 -17.62
C LYS A 221 1.57 9.96 -17.62
N PRO A 222 1.70 11.28 -17.81
CA PRO A 222 2.98 11.96 -17.62
C PRO A 222 3.57 11.68 -16.24
N LEU A 223 4.88 11.48 -16.18
CA LEU A 223 5.59 11.38 -14.92
C LEU A 223 5.69 12.79 -14.32
N VAL A 224 5.11 12.98 -13.15
CA VAL A 224 5.19 14.21 -12.36
C VAL A 224 6.20 13.97 -11.24
N ALA A 225 7.16 14.88 -11.09
CA ALA A 225 8.14 14.81 -10.00
C ALA A 225 7.43 14.91 -8.64
N GLN A 226 7.85 14.05 -7.72
CA GLN A 226 7.36 13.99 -6.35
C GLN A 226 8.57 13.96 -5.41
N ASP A 227 9.20 15.12 -5.27
CA ASP A 227 10.51 15.26 -4.63
C ASP A 227 10.45 14.86 -3.15
N LYS A 228 9.43 15.33 -2.42
CA LYS A 228 9.27 15.03 -0.99
C LYS A 228 8.99 13.57 -0.73
N LEU A 229 8.20 12.95 -1.63
CA LEU A 229 7.90 11.54 -1.55
C LEU A 229 9.14 10.69 -1.90
N PHE A 230 9.92 11.10 -2.87
CA PHE A 230 11.21 10.46 -3.20
C PHE A 230 12.18 10.52 -2.03
N ASP A 231 12.36 11.70 -1.44
CA ASP A 231 13.25 11.92 -0.30
C ASP A 231 12.91 11.05 0.91
N ILE A 232 11.63 10.94 1.24
CA ILE A 232 11.21 10.10 2.39
C ILE A 232 11.50 8.60 2.12
N PHE A 233 11.26 8.11 0.90
CA PHE A 233 11.61 6.74 0.55
C PHE A 233 13.12 6.51 0.62
N HIS A 234 13.92 7.44 0.08
CA HIS A 234 15.37 7.33 0.08
C HIS A 234 15.95 7.29 1.51
N GLN A 235 15.52 8.21 2.40
CA GLN A 235 15.93 8.24 3.80
C GLN A 235 15.62 6.93 4.54
N TYR A 236 14.44 6.35 4.30
CA TYR A 236 14.06 5.10 4.98
C TYR A 236 14.74 3.87 4.38
N LYS A 237 15.05 3.89 3.08
CA LYS A 237 15.88 2.87 2.46
C LYS A 237 17.28 2.84 3.08
N GLU A 238 17.96 3.99 3.14
CA GLU A 238 19.28 4.09 3.78
C GLU A 238 19.25 3.54 5.20
N TRP A 239 18.20 3.86 5.94
CA TRP A 239 18.07 3.40 7.32
C TRP A 239 17.90 1.88 7.43
N VAL A 240 17.04 1.24 6.63
CA VAL A 240 16.90 -0.23 6.67
C VAL A 240 18.15 -0.94 6.17
N ASP A 241 18.91 -0.33 5.25
CA ASP A 241 20.21 -0.83 4.80
C ASP A 241 21.24 -0.79 5.94
N ILE A 242 21.34 0.33 6.68
CA ILE A 242 22.18 0.46 7.88
C ILE A 242 21.81 -0.58 8.96
N MET A 243 20.50 -0.83 9.13
CA MET A 243 20.00 -1.82 10.09
C MET A 243 20.20 -3.26 9.62
N GLY A 244 20.60 -3.47 8.36
CA GLY A 244 20.80 -4.79 7.77
C GLY A 244 19.50 -5.58 7.57
N VAL A 245 18.38 -4.89 7.37
CA VAL A 245 17.04 -5.49 7.14
C VAL A 245 16.34 -4.95 5.88
N PRO A 246 17.04 -4.84 4.73
CA PRO A 246 16.46 -4.30 3.51
C PRO A 246 15.38 -5.21 2.90
N THR A 247 15.42 -6.51 3.22
CA THR A 247 14.49 -7.52 2.68
C THR A 247 13.84 -8.34 3.79
N VAL A 248 12.70 -8.95 3.47
CA VAL A 248 11.99 -9.86 4.40
C VAL A 248 12.86 -11.04 4.80
N GLY A 249 13.68 -11.59 3.90
CA GLY A 249 14.63 -12.66 4.21
C GLY A 249 15.60 -12.25 5.31
N ARG A 250 16.20 -11.06 5.22
CA ARG A 250 17.10 -10.48 6.23
C ARG A 250 16.39 -10.21 7.57
N LEU A 251 15.18 -9.64 7.52
CA LEU A 251 14.36 -9.42 8.70
C LEU A 251 14.08 -10.74 9.42
N ASN A 252 13.61 -11.74 8.68
CA ASN A 252 13.33 -13.08 9.22
C ASN A 252 14.57 -13.71 9.86
N ALA A 253 15.73 -13.62 9.20
CA ALA A 253 16.98 -14.17 9.72
C ALA A 253 17.35 -13.56 11.08
N LYS A 254 17.20 -12.23 11.24
CA LYS A 254 17.42 -11.55 12.53
C LYS A 254 16.39 -11.97 13.58
N VAL A 255 15.12 -12.11 13.23
CA VAL A 255 14.08 -12.58 14.14
C VAL A 255 14.40 -14.02 14.63
N LEU A 256 14.81 -14.91 13.73
CA LEU A 256 15.21 -16.27 14.07
C LEU A 256 16.49 -16.32 14.92
N ALA A 257 17.38 -15.34 14.79
CA ALA A 257 18.57 -15.20 15.64
C ALA A 257 18.25 -14.67 17.07
N GLY A 258 17.01 -14.21 17.32
CA GLY A 258 16.60 -13.66 18.62
C GLY A 258 16.71 -12.14 18.73
N ASP A 259 17.03 -11.42 17.64
CA ASP A 259 17.27 -9.96 17.64
C ASP A 259 15.98 -9.13 17.63
N ALA A 260 14.79 -9.75 17.71
CA ALA A 260 13.50 -9.04 17.57
C ALA A 260 13.35 -7.87 18.58
N SER A 261 13.78 -8.08 19.83
CA SER A 261 13.75 -7.06 20.88
C SER A 261 14.56 -5.81 20.52
N GLU A 262 15.78 -5.99 20.02
CA GLU A 262 16.65 -4.90 19.61
C GLU A 262 16.08 -4.15 18.40
N LEU A 263 15.55 -4.89 17.42
CA LEU A 263 14.90 -4.33 16.24
C LEU A 263 13.71 -3.44 16.61
N ILE A 264 12.86 -3.86 17.55
CA ILE A 264 11.72 -3.07 18.06
C ILE A 264 12.24 -1.76 18.68
N LYS A 265 13.20 -1.86 19.62
CA LYS A 265 13.73 -0.68 20.35
C LYS A 265 14.32 0.36 19.40
N ILE A 266 15.10 -0.09 18.41
CA ILE A 266 15.73 0.81 17.45
C ILE A 266 14.69 1.48 16.55
N ALA A 267 13.70 0.72 16.05
CA ALA A 267 12.65 1.27 15.21
C ALA A 267 11.80 2.33 15.94
N GLU A 268 11.44 2.05 17.20
CA GLU A 268 10.69 2.99 18.04
C GLU A 268 11.49 4.25 18.37
N ALA A 269 12.78 4.09 18.71
CA ALA A 269 13.68 5.23 18.96
C ALA A 269 13.86 6.09 17.71
N PHE A 270 13.93 5.48 16.52
CA PHE A 270 14.00 6.22 15.26
C PHE A 270 12.73 7.03 15.01
N HIS A 271 11.54 6.45 15.21
CA HIS A 271 10.27 7.18 15.10
C HIS A 271 10.21 8.36 16.08
N GLU A 272 10.60 8.16 17.33
CA GLU A 272 10.62 9.21 18.34
C GLU A 272 11.55 10.37 17.94
N LYS A 273 12.77 10.04 17.48
CA LYS A 273 13.74 11.03 17.00
C LYS A 273 13.21 11.85 15.81
N ARG A 274 12.45 11.21 14.90
CA ARG A 274 11.84 11.91 13.76
C ARG A 274 10.71 12.85 14.21
N LEU A 275 9.84 12.43 15.12
CA LEU A 275 8.77 13.26 15.66
C LEU A 275 9.32 14.44 16.46
N ALA A 276 10.39 14.23 17.25
CA ALA A 276 11.07 15.31 17.97
C ALA A 276 11.61 16.38 17.01
N ARG A 277 12.28 15.97 15.90
CA ARG A 277 12.76 16.92 14.88
C ARG A 277 11.63 17.72 14.22
N ILE A 278 10.49 17.07 13.95
CA ILE A 278 9.31 17.77 13.41
C ILE A 278 8.79 18.79 14.44
N ALA A 279 8.73 18.42 15.72
CA ALA A 279 8.33 19.34 16.78
C ALA A 279 9.28 20.53 16.92
N ASP A 280 10.60 20.31 16.83
CA ASP A 280 11.61 21.39 16.82
C ASP A 280 11.36 22.37 15.67
N THR A 281 11.08 21.86 14.47
CA THR A 281 10.78 22.68 13.29
C THR A 281 9.51 23.51 13.50
N ILE A 282 8.45 22.90 14.05
CA ILE A 282 7.18 23.59 14.35
C ILE A 282 7.41 24.68 15.40
N ALA A 283 8.15 24.39 16.47
CA ALA A 283 8.45 25.37 17.51
C ALA A 283 9.31 26.53 17.00
N ALA A 284 10.24 26.28 16.08
CA ALA A 284 11.01 27.34 15.40
C ALA A 284 10.09 28.21 14.53
N ALA A 285 9.19 27.62 13.74
CA ALA A 285 8.22 28.33 12.91
C ALA A 285 7.21 29.12 13.77
N ASN A 286 6.79 28.57 14.92
CA ASN A 286 5.94 29.28 15.87
C ASN A 286 6.61 30.57 16.37
N ARG A 287 7.89 30.52 16.75
CA ARG A 287 8.64 31.70 17.23
C ARG A 287 8.94 32.71 16.13
N SER A 288 9.26 32.27 14.91
CA SER A 288 9.72 33.15 13.83
C SER A 288 8.60 33.70 12.95
N GLN A 289 7.51 32.91 12.74
CA GLN A 289 6.47 33.22 11.78
C GLN A 289 5.06 33.27 12.41
N GLY A 290 4.93 32.92 13.69
CA GLY A 290 3.64 32.84 14.36
C GLY A 290 2.79 31.61 13.96
N THR A 291 3.43 30.52 13.57
CA THR A 291 2.72 29.25 13.25
C THR A 291 1.98 28.74 14.47
N ARG A 292 0.66 28.61 14.39
CA ARG A 292 -0.21 28.15 15.50
C ARG A 292 -1.13 27.00 15.11
N MET A 293 -1.05 26.53 13.87
CA MET A 293 -1.89 25.42 13.36
C MET A 293 -1.01 24.37 12.69
N VAL A 294 -1.15 23.12 13.11
CA VAL A 294 -0.53 21.96 12.48
C VAL A 294 -1.62 21.14 11.81
N LEU A 295 -1.50 20.94 10.51
CA LEU A 295 -2.43 20.14 9.69
C LEU A 295 -1.80 18.80 9.39
N ILE A 296 -2.39 17.72 9.88
CA ILE A 296 -1.92 16.35 9.65
C ILE A 296 -2.87 15.65 8.70
N SER A 297 -2.36 15.27 7.53
CA SER A 297 -3.09 14.48 6.54
C SER A 297 -2.39 13.16 6.25
N GLY A 298 -3.16 12.27 5.65
CA GLY A 298 -2.68 10.97 5.20
C GLY A 298 -3.83 10.00 5.02
N PRO A 299 -3.62 8.91 4.27
CA PRO A 299 -4.67 7.96 3.95
C PRO A 299 -5.15 7.18 5.19
N SER A 300 -6.25 6.45 5.04
CA SER A 300 -6.79 5.61 6.12
C SER A 300 -5.75 4.62 6.65
N SER A 301 -5.73 4.41 7.98
CA SER A 301 -4.79 3.53 8.69
C SER A 301 -3.31 3.89 8.52
N SER A 302 -3.01 5.16 8.23
CA SER A 302 -1.63 5.66 8.21
C SER A 302 -1.07 6.00 9.60
N GLY A 303 -1.88 5.94 10.67
CA GLY A 303 -1.45 6.26 12.04
C GLY A 303 -1.44 7.75 12.35
N LYS A 304 -2.28 8.56 11.70
CA LYS A 304 -2.41 10.01 11.93
C LYS A 304 -2.68 10.35 13.38
N THR A 305 -3.69 9.72 13.97
CA THR A 305 -4.15 10.03 15.32
C THR A 305 -3.07 9.76 16.37
N THR A 306 -2.40 8.61 16.30
CA THR A 306 -1.30 8.29 17.23
C THR A 306 -0.10 9.22 17.01
N SER A 307 0.25 9.52 15.75
CA SER A 307 1.34 10.46 15.44
C SER A 307 1.02 11.87 15.94
N ALA A 308 -0.22 12.34 15.81
CA ALA A 308 -0.66 13.64 16.35
C ALA A 308 -0.49 13.71 17.88
N LYS A 309 -0.87 12.64 18.59
CA LYS A 309 -0.71 12.54 20.05
C LYS A 309 0.75 12.51 20.48
N ARG A 310 1.59 11.71 19.81
CA ARG A 310 3.05 11.67 20.06
C ARG A 310 3.71 13.02 19.76
N LEU A 311 3.36 13.65 18.63
CA LEU A 311 3.83 15.01 18.31
C LEU A 311 3.40 16.02 19.37
N GLY A 312 2.17 15.92 19.87
CA GLY A 312 1.69 16.76 20.97
C GLY A 312 2.55 16.65 22.22
N ILE A 313 3.03 15.44 22.58
CA ILE A 313 3.98 15.27 23.69
C ILE A 313 5.27 16.03 23.44
N GLN A 314 5.85 15.91 22.23
CA GLN A 314 7.10 16.61 21.87
C GLN A 314 6.93 18.14 21.90
N LEU A 315 5.80 18.67 21.45
CA LEU A 315 5.52 20.11 21.51
C LEU A 315 5.38 20.61 22.96
N ARG A 316 4.82 19.80 23.88
CA ARG A 316 4.76 20.15 25.32
C ARG A 316 6.14 20.26 25.95
N ILE A 317 7.08 19.39 25.59
CA ILE A 317 8.48 19.47 26.05
C ILE A 317 9.11 20.79 25.63
N LEU A 318 8.71 21.36 24.47
CA LEU A 318 9.19 22.64 23.96
C LEU A 318 8.41 23.86 24.51
N GLY A 319 7.52 23.65 25.50
CA GLY A 319 6.77 24.71 26.18
C GLY A 319 5.49 25.16 25.45
N LEU A 320 5.11 24.51 24.37
CA LEU A 320 3.86 24.77 23.66
C LEU A 320 2.70 23.98 24.27
N ASN A 321 1.45 24.45 24.07
CA ASN A 321 0.25 23.80 24.53
C ASN A 321 -0.51 23.19 23.32
N PRO A 322 -0.27 21.91 22.92
CA PRO A 322 -0.94 21.30 21.78
C PRO A 322 -2.41 20.98 22.12
N VAL A 323 -3.31 21.40 21.25
CA VAL A 323 -4.75 21.14 21.30
C VAL A 323 -5.10 20.32 20.07
N LEU A 324 -5.68 19.14 20.26
CA LEU A 324 -5.98 18.19 19.17
C LEU A 324 -7.44 18.28 18.77
N ILE A 325 -7.69 18.34 17.46
CA ILE A 325 -9.02 18.23 16.83
C ILE A 325 -8.93 17.17 15.73
N SER A 326 -9.88 16.23 15.72
CA SER A 326 -10.10 15.32 14.62
C SER A 326 -11.09 15.89 13.62
N LEU A 327 -10.78 15.87 12.33
CA LEU A 327 -11.73 16.24 11.27
C LEU A 327 -12.91 15.28 11.20
N ASP A 328 -12.73 14.04 11.62
CA ASP A 328 -13.81 13.04 11.67
C ASP A 328 -14.93 13.47 12.63
N ASP A 329 -14.63 14.29 13.64
CA ASP A 329 -15.64 14.85 14.55
C ASP A 329 -16.55 15.91 13.90
N TYR A 330 -16.13 16.46 12.75
CA TYR A 330 -16.87 17.45 11.97
C TYR A 330 -17.68 16.85 10.82
N PHE A 331 -17.80 15.52 10.72
CA PHE A 331 -18.69 14.93 9.71
C PHE A 331 -20.11 15.47 9.82
N VAL A 332 -20.77 15.65 8.69
CA VAL A 332 -22.22 15.88 8.64
C VAL A 332 -22.95 14.61 9.06
N ASP A 333 -24.21 14.74 9.48
CA ASP A 333 -25.02 13.57 9.79
C ASP A 333 -25.05 12.59 8.61
N ARG A 334 -25.10 11.27 8.89
CA ARG A 334 -24.97 10.22 7.87
C ARG A 334 -25.91 10.39 6.68
N ASP A 335 -27.13 10.79 6.93
CA ASP A 335 -28.15 11.02 5.90
C ASP A 335 -27.82 12.18 4.95
N LYS A 336 -26.93 13.10 5.36
CA LYS A 336 -26.43 14.25 4.58
C LYS A 336 -25.07 13.99 3.90
N THR A 337 -24.45 12.83 4.17
CA THR A 337 -23.16 12.47 3.55
C THR A 337 -23.34 12.35 2.03
N PRO A 338 -22.43 12.93 1.21
CA PRO A 338 -22.44 12.76 -0.24
C PRO A 338 -22.46 11.29 -0.65
N ARG A 339 -22.96 11.01 -1.85
CA ARG A 339 -22.92 9.67 -2.42
C ARG A 339 -21.90 9.60 -3.55
N ASP A 340 -21.25 8.45 -3.67
CA ASP A 340 -20.33 8.15 -4.77
C ASP A 340 -21.09 7.76 -6.06
N ALA A 341 -20.37 7.42 -7.12
CA ALA A 341 -20.95 7.02 -8.41
C ALA A 341 -21.74 5.69 -8.33
N ASP A 342 -21.48 4.87 -7.32
CA ASP A 342 -22.18 3.61 -7.08
C ASP A 342 -23.43 3.80 -6.18
N GLY A 343 -23.70 5.06 -5.74
CA GLY A 343 -24.82 5.41 -4.86
C GLY A 343 -24.57 5.17 -3.38
N GLU A 344 -23.36 4.73 -2.99
CA GLU A 344 -22.94 4.51 -1.63
C GLU A 344 -22.46 5.83 -0.96
N TYR A 345 -22.47 5.90 0.37
CA TYR A 345 -21.98 7.07 1.09
C TYR A 345 -20.47 7.28 0.86
N ASP A 346 -20.09 8.45 0.31
CA ASP A 346 -18.71 8.87 0.09
C ASP A 346 -18.16 9.61 1.33
N TYR A 347 -17.71 8.86 2.31
CA TYR A 347 -17.06 9.42 3.51
C TYR A 347 -15.67 10.00 3.24
N GLU A 348 -15.10 9.74 2.07
CA GLU A 348 -13.81 10.28 1.67
C GLU A 348 -13.96 11.64 0.94
N ALA A 349 -15.17 12.08 0.63
CA ALA A 349 -15.42 13.39 0.03
C ALA A 349 -15.18 14.52 1.04
N LEU A 350 -14.63 15.66 0.57
CA LEU A 350 -14.44 16.85 1.42
C LEU A 350 -15.77 17.37 1.98
N GLU A 351 -16.82 17.27 1.20
CA GLU A 351 -18.18 17.68 1.54
C GLU A 351 -18.88 16.79 2.58
N ALA A 352 -18.26 15.65 2.96
CA ALA A 352 -18.67 14.87 4.12
C ALA A 352 -18.36 15.60 5.44
N ILE A 353 -17.45 16.61 5.41
CA ILE A 353 -17.12 17.48 6.54
C ILE A 353 -17.98 18.74 6.47
N ASP A 354 -18.52 19.18 7.60
CA ASP A 354 -19.17 20.47 7.76
C ASP A 354 -18.12 21.60 7.75
N LEU A 355 -17.69 21.97 6.54
CA LEU A 355 -16.66 23.00 6.33
C LEU A 355 -17.05 24.36 6.90
N ARG A 356 -18.35 24.69 6.90
CA ARG A 356 -18.84 25.96 7.44
C ARG A 356 -18.65 26.01 8.95
N LEU A 357 -19.13 25.00 9.65
CA LEU A 357 -18.97 24.89 11.10
C LEU A 357 -17.48 24.84 11.49
N PHE A 358 -16.69 24.05 10.76
CA PHE A 358 -15.26 23.91 11.03
C PHE A 358 -14.52 25.25 10.91
N ASN A 359 -14.75 26.01 9.85
CA ASN A 359 -14.11 27.33 9.65
C ASN A 359 -14.64 28.40 10.64
N ASP A 360 -15.92 28.39 11.01
CA ASP A 360 -16.45 29.24 12.07
C ASP A 360 -15.74 28.97 13.40
N HIS A 361 -15.64 27.70 13.78
CA HIS A 361 -14.93 27.30 15.00
C HIS A 361 -13.46 27.71 14.98
N LEU A 362 -12.76 27.54 13.84
CA LEU A 362 -11.36 27.98 13.73
C LEU A 362 -11.21 29.50 13.98
N GLN A 363 -12.02 30.31 13.33
CA GLN A 363 -11.95 31.77 13.48
C GLN A 363 -12.20 32.19 14.95
N ARG A 364 -13.22 31.65 15.57
CA ARG A 364 -13.58 31.98 16.95
C ARG A 364 -12.56 31.47 17.96
N LEU A 365 -12.02 30.27 17.78
CA LEU A 365 -10.95 29.74 18.63
C LEU A 365 -9.68 30.60 18.54
N PHE A 366 -9.28 31.03 17.33
CA PHE A 366 -8.14 31.93 17.16
C PHE A 366 -8.40 33.35 17.67
N ALA A 367 -9.66 33.76 17.77
CA ALA A 367 -10.08 34.99 18.46
C ALA A 367 -10.07 34.85 19.99
N GLY A 368 -9.79 33.65 20.54
CA GLY A 368 -9.71 33.39 21.99
C GLY A 368 -11.04 33.03 22.63
N GLU A 369 -12.09 32.78 21.85
CA GLU A 369 -13.37 32.34 22.36
C GLU A 369 -13.30 30.90 22.90
N SER A 370 -14.23 30.58 23.81
CA SER A 370 -14.44 29.24 24.36
C SER A 370 -15.65 28.61 23.68
N LEU A 371 -15.48 27.48 23.01
CA LEU A 371 -16.52 26.88 22.18
C LEU A 371 -16.74 25.39 22.50
N PRO A 372 -18.00 24.90 22.52
CA PRO A 372 -18.24 23.47 22.46
C PRO A 372 -17.79 22.93 21.10
N VAL A 373 -16.96 21.88 21.11
CA VAL A 373 -16.54 21.21 19.89
C VAL A 373 -17.36 19.95 19.64
N PRO A 374 -17.64 19.60 18.38
CA PRO A 374 -18.40 18.41 18.07
C PRO A 374 -17.62 17.14 18.35
N ARG A 375 -18.35 16.03 18.44
CA ARG A 375 -17.87 14.66 18.38
C ARG A 375 -18.80 13.85 17.50
N TYR A 376 -18.25 13.09 16.56
CA TYR A 376 -19.06 12.26 15.69
C TYR A 376 -19.15 10.83 16.22
N ASP A 377 -20.39 10.34 16.36
CA ASP A 377 -20.67 8.97 16.75
C ASP A 377 -20.83 8.11 15.48
N PHE A 378 -19.84 7.28 15.19
CA PHE A 378 -19.82 6.40 14.01
C PHE A 378 -20.89 5.30 14.06
N ILE A 379 -21.39 4.93 15.23
CA ILE A 379 -22.42 3.91 15.40
C ILE A 379 -23.77 4.49 14.98
N THR A 380 -24.15 5.59 15.60
CA THR A 380 -25.44 6.27 15.31
C THR A 380 -25.40 7.10 14.03
N GLY A 381 -24.22 7.51 13.57
CA GLY A 381 -24.03 8.38 12.42
C GLY A 381 -24.48 9.81 12.66
N LYS A 382 -24.42 10.27 13.91
CA LYS A 382 -24.85 11.61 14.31
C LYS A 382 -23.75 12.36 15.05
N ARG A 383 -23.81 13.68 14.94
CA ARG A 383 -22.96 14.60 15.69
C ARG A 383 -23.49 14.77 17.10
N GLN A 384 -22.60 14.78 18.08
CA GLN A 384 -22.81 15.11 19.48
C GLN A 384 -21.89 16.29 19.83
N TRP A 385 -22.04 16.85 21.04
CA TRP A 385 -21.22 17.98 21.50
C TRP A 385 -20.51 17.61 22.80
N HIS A 386 -19.24 18.04 22.90
CA HIS A 386 -18.50 17.88 24.16
C HIS A 386 -19.03 18.83 25.23
N ASP A 387 -19.16 18.34 26.46
CA ASP A 387 -19.60 19.15 27.60
C ASP A 387 -18.57 20.23 27.98
N ASN A 388 -17.27 19.94 27.75
CA ASN A 388 -16.20 20.87 28.08
C ASN A 388 -15.84 21.71 26.86
N PRO A 389 -16.01 23.04 26.89
CA PRO A 389 -15.68 23.92 25.80
C PRO A 389 -14.15 24.00 25.62
N LEU A 390 -13.72 24.06 24.36
CA LEU A 390 -12.35 24.23 23.96
C LEU A 390 -11.99 25.72 23.88
N ARG A 391 -10.81 26.10 24.36
CA ARG A 391 -10.23 27.45 24.24
C ARG A 391 -8.74 27.35 23.92
N LEU A 392 -8.25 28.27 23.07
CA LEU A 392 -6.82 28.43 22.79
C LEU A 392 -6.25 29.58 23.64
N ASP A 393 -5.07 29.36 24.22
CA ASP A 393 -4.23 30.37 24.84
C ASP A 393 -3.09 30.82 23.91
N ASP A 394 -2.25 31.75 24.37
CA ASP A 394 -1.15 32.31 23.57
C ASP A 394 -0.06 31.28 23.21
N ARG A 395 0.08 30.22 24.00
CA ARG A 395 1.01 29.10 23.76
C ARG A 395 0.37 27.95 23.03
N SER A 396 -0.92 28.03 22.73
CA SER A 396 -1.65 26.95 22.09
C SER A 396 -1.25 26.78 20.63
N VAL A 397 -0.97 25.54 20.24
CA VAL A 397 -0.81 25.08 18.87
C VAL A 397 -1.93 24.09 18.58
N LEU A 398 -2.81 24.46 17.66
CA LEU A 398 -3.92 23.62 17.23
C LEU A 398 -3.42 22.54 16.28
N ILE A 399 -3.56 21.28 16.64
CA ILE A 399 -3.25 20.13 15.77
C ILE A 399 -4.58 19.60 15.22
N VAL A 400 -4.76 19.71 13.92
CA VAL A 400 -5.93 19.17 13.20
C VAL A 400 -5.49 17.96 12.39
N GLU A 401 -6.08 16.80 12.67
CA GLU A 401 -5.78 15.58 11.92
C GLU A 401 -7.01 15.08 11.16
N GLY A 402 -6.78 14.58 9.95
CA GLY A 402 -7.80 13.97 9.10
C GLY A 402 -7.33 13.84 7.66
N ILE A 403 -8.09 13.11 6.86
CA ILE A 403 -7.71 12.80 5.47
C ILE A 403 -7.57 14.05 4.58
N HIS A 404 -8.28 15.13 4.90
CA HIS A 404 -8.31 16.38 4.14
C HIS A 404 -7.35 17.46 4.66
N GLY A 405 -6.50 17.17 5.66
CA GLY A 405 -5.63 18.17 6.30
C GLY A 405 -4.77 19.00 5.33
N LEU A 406 -4.43 18.47 4.15
CA LEU A 406 -3.62 19.16 3.13
C LEU A 406 -4.43 19.75 1.97
N ASN A 407 -5.76 19.59 1.97
CA ASN A 407 -6.62 20.21 0.96
C ASN A 407 -6.75 21.71 1.24
N PRO A 408 -6.36 22.60 0.30
CA PRO A 408 -6.42 24.06 0.51
C PRO A 408 -7.85 24.58 0.81
N ARG A 409 -8.88 23.87 0.35
CA ARG A 409 -10.30 24.23 0.58
C ARG A 409 -10.74 23.98 2.03
N LEU A 410 -9.96 23.25 2.83
CA LEU A 410 -10.32 22.95 4.22
C LEU A 410 -10.24 24.18 5.13
N THR A 411 -9.18 24.99 5.01
CA THR A 411 -8.86 26.10 5.93
C THR A 411 -8.57 27.40 5.19
N PRO A 412 -9.47 27.91 4.31
CA PRO A 412 -9.23 29.11 3.52
C PRO A 412 -9.17 30.38 4.39
N SER A 413 -9.77 30.37 5.58
CA SER A 413 -9.81 31.50 6.49
C SER A 413 -8.53 31.72 7.30
N ILE A 414 -7.62 30.72 7.33
CA ILE A 414 -6.39 30.79 8.09
C ILE A 414 -5.20 31.11 7.16
N PRO A 415 -4.37 32.13 7.44
CA PRO A 415 -3.19 32.44 6.62
C PRO A 415 -2.18 31.31 6.57
N ASP A 416 -1.47 31.13 5.44
CA ASP A 416 -0.55 30.01 5.25
C ASP A 416 0.66 30.05 6.19
N HIS A 417 1.18 31.22 6.56
CA HIS A 417 2.29 31.34 7.52
C HIS A 417 1.94 30.84 8.93
N MET A 418 0.64 30.81 9.28
CA MET A 418 0.16 30.24 10.54
C MET A 418 0.05 28.71 10.53
N LYS A 419 0.23 28.08 9.37
CA LYS A 419 0.03 26.64 9.16
C LYS A 419 1.38 25.93 9.03
N PHE A 420 1.45 24.70 9.58
CA PHE A 420 2.49 23.73 9.30
C PHE A 420 1.82 22.42 8.87
N LYS A 421 2.19 21.91 7.71
CA LYS A 421 1.49 20.82 7.02
C LYS A 421 2.31 19.54 7.06
N ILE A 422 1.74 18.45 7.56
CA ILE A 422 2.40 17.14 7.69
C ILE A 422 1.61 16.09 6.91
N TYR A 423 2.29 15.38 6.01
CA TYR A 423 1.73 14.19 5.38
C TYR A 423 2.25 12.93 6.05
N ILE A 424 1.34 12.04 6.48
CA ILE A 424 1.67 10.80 7.18
C ILE A 424 1.19 9.59 6.36
N SER A 425 2.11 8.69 6.04
CA SER A 425 1.76 7.40 5.43
C SER A 425 2.70 6.30 5.93
N CYS A 426 2.26 5.04 5.87
CA CYS A 426 3.10 3.90 6.23
C CYS A 426 3.85 3.39 4.99
N PHE A 427 4.80 4.16 4.50
CA PHE A 427 5.62 3.77 3.36
C PHE A 427 6.50 2.58 3.72
N THR A 428 6.21 1.43 3.12
CA THR A 428 6.94 0.20 3.42
C THR A 428 8.38 0.31 2.91
N SER A 429 9.34 0.28 3.83
CA SER A 429 10.78 0.43 3.54
C SER A 429 11.48 -0.91 3.29
N VAL A 430 10.95 -2.01 3.84
CA VAL A 430 11.43 -3.37 3.59
C VAL A 430 10.81 -3.90 2.31
N SER A 431 11.61 -4.52 1.45
CA SER A 431 11.14 -5.21 0.25
C SER A 431 10.97 -6.71 0.50
N MET A 432 10.12 -7.40 -0.26
CA MET A 432 10.00 -8.85 -0.20
C MET A 432 11.34 -9.51 -0.58
N ASP A 433 11.89 -9.05 -1.69
CA ASP A 433 13.22 -9.32 -2.23
C ASP A 433 13.66 -8.12 -3.08
N ASN A 434 14.85 -8.12 -3.68
CA ASN A 434 15.38 -7.00 -4.45
C ASN A 434 14.51 -6.59 -5.65
N LEU A 435 13.68 -7.50 -6.14
CA LEU A 435 12.88 -7.35 -7.35
C LEU A 435 11.37 -7.28 -7.06
N SER A 436 10.97 -7.44 -5.79
CA SER A 436 9.56 -7.50 -5.37
C SER A 436 9.35 -6.61 -4.16
N ARG A 437 8.82 -5.42 -4.41
CA ARG A 437 8.43 -4.48 -3.35
C ARG A 437 7.19 -4.94 -2.57
N ILE A 438 7.02 -4.42 -1.37
CA ILE A 438 5.79 -4.55 -0.60
C ILE A 438 4.94 -3.29 -0.84
N ALA A 439 3.69 -3.49 -1.24
CA ALA A 439 2.78 -2.37 -1.48
C ALA A 439 2.35 -1.70 -0.17
N THR A 440 2.49 -0.39 -0.07
CA THR A 440 1.97 0.42 1.06
C THR A 440 0.48 0.16 1.32
N THR A 441 -0.27 -0.10 0.25
CA THR A 441 -1.70 -0.44 0.34
C THR A 441 -1.96 -1.74 1.09
N ASP A 442 -1.11 -2.75 0.93
CA ASP A 442 -1.28 -4.04 1.63
C ASP A 442 -1.02 -3.87 3.13
N ASN A 443 0.02 -3.13 3.50
CA ASN A 443 0.31 -2.83 4.89
C ASN A 443 -0.84 -2.05 5.56
N ARG A 444 -1.36 -1.02 4.90
CA ARG A 444 -2.50 -0.25 5.41
C ARG A 444 -3.79 -1.07 5.50
N LEU A 445 -4.02 -1.97 4.55
CA LEU A 445 -5.15 -2.89 4.58
C LEU A 445 -5.06 -3.83 5.79
N LEU A 446 -3.89 -4.39 6.08
CA LEU A 446 -3.67 -5.22 7.26
C LEU A 446 -3.90 -4.43 8.56
N ARG A 447 -3.33 -3.23 8.69
CA ARG A 447 -3.57 -2.33 9.83
C ARG A 447 -5.06 -2.06 10.02
N ARG A 448 -5.77 -1.68 8.93
CA ARG A 448 -7.20 -1.40 8.97
C ARG A 448 -8.01 -2.61 9.41
N MET A 449 -7.73 -3.76 8.82
CA MET A 449 -8.45 -5.01 9.09
C MET A 449 -8.31 -5.44 10.55
N VAL A 450 -7.09 -5.40 11.08
CA VAL A 450 -6.82 -5.74 12.50
C VAL A 450 -7.53 -4.77 13.44
N ARG A 451 -7.42 -3.44 13.21
CA ARG A 451 -8.09 -2.42 14.01
C ARG A 451 -9.61 -2.55 13.94
N ASP A 452 -10.18 -2.60 12.73
CA ASP A 452 -11.64 -2.58 12.54
C ASP A 452 -12.29 -3.84 13.11
N ASN A 453 -11.59 -4.98 13.11
CA ASN A 453 -12.02 -6.19 13.79
C ASN A 453 -12.00 -6.03 15.32
N ALA A 454 -10.95 -5.43 15.88
CA ALA A 454 -10.78 -5.29 17.32
C ALA A 454 -11.70 -4.21 17.94
N THR A 455 -11.96 -3.09 17.23
CA THR A 455 -12.56 -1.88 17.83
C THR A 455 -13.85 -1.43 17.17
N ARG A 456 -14.17 -1.87 15.94
CA ARG A 456 -15.33 -1.40 15.16
C ARG A 456 -16.32 -2.50 14.81
N GLY A 457 -16.07 -3.75 15.24
CA GLY A 457 -16.95 -4.89 14.99
C GLY A 457 -17.06 -5.32 13.52
N HIS A 458 -16.14 -4.90 12.65
CA HIS A 458 -16.11 -5.31 11.24
C HIS A 458 -15.20 -6.53 11.06
N ASN A 459 -15.71 -7.58 10.43
CA ASN A 459 -14.89 -8.74 10.05
C ASN A 459 -14.01 -8.42 8.83
N ALA A 460 -13.09 -9.34 8.51
CA ALA A 460 -12.17 -9.21 7.37
C ALA A 460 -12.91 -9.05 6.04
N GLN A 461 -13.99 -9.81 5.81
CA GLN A 461 -14.79 -9.73 4.60
C GLN A 461 -15.34 -8.31 4.38
N ALA A 462 -15.97 -7.71 5.40
CA ALA A 462 -16.53 -6.36 5.29
C ALA A 462 -15.45 -5.30 5.02
N THR A 463 -14.25 -5.46 5.59
CA THR A 463 -13.14 -4.55 5.34
C THR A 463 -12.62 -4.70 3.91
N LEU A 464 -12.49 -5.93 3.40
CA LEU A 464 -12.06 -6.21 2.03
C LEU A 464 -13.05 -5.66 1.01
N ALA A 465 -14.36 -5.88 1.20
CA ALA A 465 -15.41 -5.38 0.32
C ALA A 465 -15.39 -3.85 0.14
N ARG A 466 -15.09 -3.12 1.24
CA ARG A 466 -15.03 -1.65 1.22
C ARG A 466 -13.70 -1.07 0.73
N TRP A 467 -12.64 -1.89 0.66
CA TRP A 467 -11.29 -1.39 0.42
C TRP A 467 -11.13 -0.67 -0.92
N GLU A 468 -11.81 -1.14 -1.94
CA GLU A 468 -11.76 -0.50 -3.26
C GLU A 468 -12.37 0.90 -3.26
N SER A 469 -13.49 1.11 -2.60
CA SER A 469 -14.11 2.44 -2.44
C SER A 469 -13.19 3.40 -1.69
N VAL A 470 -12.57 2.96 -0.59
CA VAL A 470 -11.57 3.74 0.14
C VAL A 470 -10.40 4.15 -0.76
N ARG A 471 -9.89 3.23 -1.57
CA ARG A 471 -8.79 3.51 -2.51
C ARG A 471 -9.18 4.55 -3.57
N ARG A 472 -10.38 4.47 -4.13
CA ARG A 472 -10.89 5.49 -5.08
C ARG A 472 -10.97 6.87 -4.42
N GLY A 473 -11.46 6.94 -3.19
CA GLY A 473 -11.51 8.19 -2.43
C GLY A 473 -10.13 8.79 -2.17
N GLU A 474 -9.16 7.96 -1.78
CA GLU A 474 -7.76 8.40 -1.57
C GLU A 474 -7.12 8.96 -2.84
N GLU A 475 -7.29 8.29 -3.97
CA GLU A 475 -6.77 8.74 -5.28
C GLU A 475 -7.38 10.07 -5.72
N LYS A 476 -8.62 10.34 -5.36
CA LYS A 476 -9.34 11.56 -5.71
C LYS A 476 -9.10 12.71 -4.74
N HIS A 477 -9.05 12.43 -3.44
CA HIS A 477 -9.16 13.45 -2.40
C HIS A 477 -7.92 13.63 -1.53
N ILE A 478 -6.93 12.71 -1.56
CA ILE A 478 -5.77 12.75 -0.65
C ILE A 478 -4.47 12.89 -1.43
N PHE A 479 -4.18 11.96 -2.33
CA PHE A 479 -2.89 11.91 -3.03
C PHE A 479 -2.58 13.13 -3.89
N PRO A 480 -3.55 13.83 -4.51
CA PRO A 480 -3.25 15.07 -5.25
C PRO A 480 -2.65 16.19 -4.41
N TYR A 481 -2.84 16.15 -3.08
CA TYR A 481 -2.39 17.19 -2.16
C TYR A 481 -1.17 16.81 -1.32
N GLN A 482 -0.62 15.60 -1.47
CA GLN A 482 0.45 15.11 -0.59
C GLN A 482 1.74 15.94 -0.68
N GLU A 483 2.09 16.47 -1.87
CA GLU A 483 3.26 17.33 -2.06
C GLU A 483 3.07 18.75 -1.48
N ASN A 484 1.84 19.12 -1.02
CA ASN A 484 1.60 20.38 -0.29
C ASN A 484 2.13 20.33 1.16
N ALA A 485 2.59 19.18 1.65
CA ALA A 485 3.14 19.05 2.99
C ALA A 485 4.46 19.82 3.14
N ASP A 486 4.70 20.44 4.30
CA ASP A 486 6.00 21.00 4.65
C ASP A 486 6.98 19.88 5.03
N VAL A 487 6.46 18.79 5.62
CA VAL A 487 7.23 17.60 5.95
C VAL A 487 6.41 16.32 5.72
N MET A 488 7.07 15.26 5.31
CA MET A 488 6.48 13.92 5.28
C MET A 488 7.02 13.08 6.44
N PHE A 489 6.12 12.30 7.06
CA PHE A 489 6.46 11.35 8.11
C PHE A 489 6.06 9.94 7.68
N ASN A 490 7.02 9.03 7.62
CA ASN A 490 6.75 7.63 7.41
C ASN A 490 6.42 6.97 8.76
N SER A 491 5.19 6.49 8.87
CA SER A 491 4.68 5.82 10.06
C SER A 491 4.92 4.31 10.06
N SER A 492 5.58 3.77 9.03
CA SER A 492 5.87 2.34 8.96
C SER A 492 7.01 1.96 9.91
N LEU A 493 6.82 0.87 10.63
CA LEU A 493 7.83 0.18 11.38
C LEU A 493 8.25 -1.06 10.59
N PHE A 494 9.53 -1.22 10.28
CA PHE A 494 9.98 -2.29 9.38
C PHE A 494 9.62 -3.71 9.86
N TYR A 495 9.36 -3.89 11.16
CA TYR A 495 8.97 -5.17 11.78
C TYR A 495 7.43 -5.38 11.86
N GLU A 496 6.63 -4.37 11.53
CA GLU A 496 5.20 -4.35 11.87
C GLU A 496 4.37 -5.45 11.22
N ILE A 497 4.71 -5.85 9.98
CA ILE A 497 3.97 -6.92 9.29
C ILE A 497 4.16 -8.26 10.01
N SER A 498 5.37 -8.51 10.55
CA SER A 498 5.66 -9.67 11.39
C SER A 498 4.81 -9.70 12.66
N VAL A 499 4.55 -8.53 13.26
CA VAL A 499 3.65 -8.41 14.44
C VAL A 499 2.18 -8.51 14.04
N LEU A 500 1.78 -7.88 12.93
CA LEU A 500 0.38 -7.91 12.45
C LEU A 500 -0.03 -9.30 11.96
N ARG A 501 0.92 -10.13 11.52
CA ARG A 501 0.66 -11.44 10.92
C ARG A 501 -0.28 -12.31 11.74
N PRO A 502 -0.04 -12.63 13.03
CA PRO A 502 -0.91 -13.53 13.80
C PRO A 502 -2.35 -13.01 13.92
N TYR A 503 -2.52 -11.69 14.04
CA TYR A 503 -3.84 -11.06 14.12
C TYR A 503 -4.58 -11.13 12.77
N ALA A 504 -3.91 -10.75 11.69
CA ALA A 504 -4.49 -10.71 10.36
C ALA A 504 -4.75 -12.12 9.81
N GLU A 505 -3.85 -13.08 10.03
CA GLU A 505 -3.99 -14.47 9.60
C GLU A 505 -5.27 -15.11 10.15
N ARG A 506 -5.54 -14.92 11.45
CA ARG A 506 -6.74 -15.43 12.09
C ARG A 506 -8.01 -14.93 11.41
N ILE A 507 -8.17 -13.62 11.25
CA ILE A 507 -9.40 -13.03 10.70
C ILE A 507 -9.54 -13.26 9.19
N LEU A 508 -8.43 -13.39 8.45
CA LEU A 508 -8.43 -13.72 7.02
C LEU A 508 -8.87 -15.17 6.77
N CYS A 509 -8.52 -16.09 7.67
CA CYS A 509 -8.95 -17.49 7.59
C CYS A 509 -10.47 -17.66 7.77
N GLU A 510 -11.15 -16.70 8.39
CA GLU A 510 -12.61 -16.71 8.58
C GLU A 510 -13.39 -16.33 7.31
N VAL A 511 -12.74 -15.79 6.27
CA VAL A 511 -13.40 -15.41 5.01
C VAL A 511 -13.78 -16.66 4.23
N PRO A 512 -15.08 -16.91 3.99
CA PRO A 512 -15.53 -18.13 3.32
C PRO A 512 -15.19 -18.12 1.82
N ASP A 513 -15.02 -19.29 1.21
CA ASP A 513 -14.65 -19.42 -0.20
C ASP A 513 -15.81 -19.14 -1.17
N THR A 514 -16.99 -18.99 -0.65
CA THR A 514 -18.21 -18.65 -1.40
C THR A 514 -18.36 -17.18 -1.75
N VAL A 515 -17.54 -16.29 -1.14
CA VAL A 515 -17.63 -14.84 -1.34
C VAL A 515 -16.52 -14.29 -2.25
N PRO A 516 -16.77 -13.19 -2.98
CA PRO A 516 -15.78 -12.58 -3.89
C PRO A 516 -14.47 -12.18 -3.21
N GLU A 517 -14.51 -11.75 -1.95
CA GLU A 517 -13.37 -11.29 -1.16
C GLU A 517 -12.36 -12.39 -0.84
N TYR A 518 -12.76 -13.66 -1.01
CA TYR A 518 -11.91 -14.81 -0.71
C TYR A 518 -10.58 -14.81 -1.50
N GLY A 519 -10.63 -14.38 -2.76
CA GLY A 519 -9.42 -14.27 -3.59
C GLY A 519 -8.37 -13.35 -2.97
N GLU A 520 -8.79 -12.18 -2.51
CA GLU A 520 -7.91 -11.20 -1.85
C GLU A 520 -7.46 -11.68 -0.47
N ALA A 521 -8.35 -12.30 0.31
CA ALA A 521 -7.99 -12.93 1.59
C ALA A 521 -6.88 -13.98 1.41
N LYS A 522 -7.01 -14.85 0.40
CA LYS A 522 -5.98 -15.86 0.07
C LYS A 522 -4.67 -15.25 -0.41
N ARG A 523 -4.73 -14.15 -1.16
CA ARG A 523 -3.53 -13.40 -1.58
C ARG A 523 -2.77 -12.84 -0.37
N LEU A 524 -3.50 -12.21 0.56
CA LEU A 524 -2.92 -11.66 1.80
C LEU A 524 -2.36 -12.75 2.71
N LEU A 525 -3.05 -13.89 2.87
CA LEU A 525 -2.51 -15.02 3.60
C LEU A 525 -1.19 -15.52 2.99
N LYS A 526 -1.14 -15.65 1.66
CA LYS A 526 0.08 -16.05 0.95
C LYS A 526 1.20 -15.00 1.09
N PHE A 527 0.86 -13.73 1.18
CA PHE A 527 1.79 -12.65 1.45
C PHE A 527 2.36 -12.76 2.88
N LEU A 528 1.50 -12.91 3.88
CA LEU A 528 1.87 -13.02 5.30
C LEU A 528 2.74 -14.25 5.60
N ASP A 529 2.58 -15.33 4.85
CA ASP A 529 3.42 -16.55 4.96
C ASP A 529 4.92 -16.30 4.82
N ASN A 530 5.32 -15.17 4.22
CA ASN A 530 6.74 -14.85 4.03
C ASN A 530 7.39 -14.23 5.29
N PHE A 531 6.63 -13.83 6.30
CA PHE A 531 7.14 -13.17 7.51
C PHE A 531 7.18 -14.14 8.69
N ILE A 532 8.22 -14.08 9.49
CA ILE A 532 8.26 -14.75 10.79
C ILE A 532 7.50 -13.90 11.81
N PRO A 533 6.56 -14.45 12.59
CA PRO A 533 5.85 -13.69 13.62
C PRO A 533 6.78 -13.13 14.70
N ILE A 534 6.48 -11.91 15.16
CA ILE A 534 7.14 -11.27 16.31
C ILE A 534 6.09 -11.08 17.42
N ASP A 535 6.45 -11.45 18.65
CA ASP A 535 5.63 -11.24 19.84
C ASP A 535 5.49 -9.73 20.13
N PRO A 536 4.27 -9.20 20.37
CA PRO A 536 4.05 -7.79 20.67
C PRO A 536 4.42 -7.37 22.09
N ALA A 537 4.90 -8.27 22.96
CA ALA A 537 5.12 -8.00 24.39
C ALA A 537 6.06 -6.81 24.64
N GLU A 538 7.12 -6.66 23.83
CA GLU A 538 8.11 -5.59 23.98
C GLU A 538 7.77 -4.29 23.25
N ILE A 539 6.65 -4.25 22.52
CA ILE A 539 6.22 -3.03 21.82
C ILE A 539 5.74 -2.00 22.86
N PRO A 540 6.32 -0.79 22.91
CA PRO A 540 5.92 0.23 23.86
C PRO A 540 4.43 0.56 23.78
N PRO A 541 3.75 0.89 24.90
CA PRO A 541 2.33 1.25 24.90
C PRO A 541 2.05 2.58 24.17
N THR A 542 3.09 3.38 23.89
CA THR A 542 3.02 4.61 23.09
C THR A 542 3.32 4.37 21.60
N SER A 543 3.66 3.13 21.22
CA SER A 543 3.92 2.79 19.82
C SER A 543 2.72 3.05 18.94
N LEU A 544 2.97 3.51 17.72
CA LEU A 544 1.96 3.66 16.69
C LEU A 544 1.23 2.34 16.40
N LEU A 545 1.95 1.23 16.48
CA LEU A 545 1.40 -0.09 16.19
C LEU A 545 0.29 -0.50 17.19
N ARG A 546 0.34 0.02 18.43
CA ARG A 546 -0.68 -0.22 19.46
C ARG A 546 -2.06 0.33 19.09
N GLU A 547 -2.16 1.31 18.19
CA GLU A 547 -3.45 1.75 17.61
C GLU A 547 -4.20 0.59 16.93
N PHE A 548 -3.47 -0.35 16.35
CA PHE A 548 -4.03 -1.46 15.56
C PHE A 548 -4.17 -2.75 16.36
N ILE A 549 -3.15 -3.12 17.13
CA ILE A 549 -3.12 -4.39 17.88
C ILE A 549 -3.67 -4.28 19.31
N GLY A 550 -4.00 -3.07 19.77
CA GLY A 550 -4.47 -2.82 21.13
C GLY A 550 -3.34 -2.61 22.14
N GLY A 551 -3.72 -2.31 23.40
CA GLY A 551 -2.79 -2.05 24.50
C GLY A 551 -2.09 -0.68 24.40
N SER A 552 -2.68 0.29 23.70
CA SER A 552 -2.20 1.67 23.67
C SER A 552 -2.45 2.38 24.99
N SER A 553 -1.50 3.21 25.45
CA SER A 553 -1.68 4.15 26.53
C SER A 553 -2.46 5.42 26.11
N PHE A 554 -2.64 5.64 24.81
CA PHE A 554 -3.46 6.71 24.28
C PHE A 554 -4.94 6.29 24.24
N ARG A 555 -5.84 7.24 24.55
CA ARG A 555 -7.29 7.07 24.36
C ARG A 555 -7.68 7.55 22.97
N TYR A 556 -8.45 6.78 22.23
CA TYR A 556 -8.93 7.08 20.87
C TYR A 556 -10.41 7.43 20.87
#